data_848ecca7527a9ecede93bb35297b91e7
#
_entry.id   848ecca7527a9ecede93bb35297b91e7
#
_cell.length_a   1.000
_cell.length_b   1.000
_cell.length_c   1.000
_cell.angle_alpha   90.00
_cell.angle_beta   90.00
_cell.angle_gamma   90.00
#
_symmetry.space_group_name_H-M   'P 1'
#
loop_
_entity.id
_entity.type
_entity.pdbx_description
1 polymer ?
#
loop_
_entity_poly.entity_id
_entity_poly.type
_entity_poly.pdbx_seq_one_letter_code
_entity_poly.pdbx_strand_id
1 'polypeptide(L)'
;VARFIQQGLGEEGHAVDVAGDGEEGGRLAHVNPYDVLILDVQLPRKNGLQLAAELRREAVATPILMLTARDSTEDVVRGLDSGADDYLTKPFAFEELVARVRALGRRSGAPAVGGSLRFADVELDRGRFRAERAGRDLGLTPREFRLLAYLLERSERVVSRTELLEKVWDMSF
;
A
#
# COMPACT_ATOMS: atom_id res chain seq x y z
N VAL A 1 2.49 3.60 15.58
CA VAL A 1 1.93 3.96 14.26
C VAL A 1 2.30 2.91 13.22
N ALA A 2 3.60 2.59 12.98
CA ALA A 2 4.02 1.68 11.91
C ALA A 2 3.37 0.29 11.97
N ARG A 3 3.32 -0.36 13.14
CA ARG A 3 2.66 -1.67 13.30
C ARG A 3 1.16 -1.62 13.02
N PHE A 4 0.49 -0.56 13.43
CA PHE A 4 -0.93 -0.36 13.16
C PHE A 4 -1.19 -0.23 11.65
N ILE A 5 -0.36 0.55 10.95
CA ILE A 5 -0.44 0.70 9.49
C ILE A 5 -0.14 -0.62 8.79
N GLN A 6 0.90 -1.34 9.23
CA GLN A 6 1.28 -2.64 8.67
C GLN A 6 0.13 -3.64 8.77
N GLN A 7 -0.46 -3.77 9.96
CA GLN A 7 -1.58 -4.68 10.17
C GLN A 7 -2.77 -4.30 9.30
N GLY A 8 -3.21 -3.05 9.37
CA GLY A 8 -4.38 -2.59 8.64
C GLY A 8 -4.23 -2.70 7.12
N LEU A 9 -3.08 -2.29 6.56
CA LEU A 9 -2.82 -2.44 5.13
C LEU A 9 -2.66 -3.92 4.73
N GLY A 10 -2.11 -4.76 5.61
CA GLY A 10 -2.08 -6.21 5.40
C GLY A 10 -3.47 -6.81 5.32
N GLU A 11 -4.41 -6.37 6.17
CA GLU A 11 -5.82 -6.76 6.12
C GLU A 11 -6.52 -6.29 4.83
N GLU A 12 -6.07 -5.17 4.26
CA GLU A 12 -6.50 -4.65 2.96
C GLU A 12 -5.85 -5.37 1.75
N GLY A 13 -4.99 -6.37 2.00
CA GLY A 13 -4.36 -7.18 0.96
C GLY A 13 -3.03 -6.64 0.43
N HIS A 14 -2.45 -5.62 1.07
CA HIS A 14 -1.13 -5.10 0.71
C HIS A 14 -0.01 -5.93 1.36
N ALA A 15 1.10 -6.12 0.63
CA ALA A 15 2.36 -6.58 1.21
C ALA A 15 3.09 -5.37 1.80
N VAL A 16 3.40 -5.41 3.09
CA VAL A 16 3.94 -4.25 3.81
C VAL A 16 5.23 -4.62 4.53
N ASP A 17 6.32 -3.97 4.15
CA ASP A 17 7.58 -3.96 4.89
C ASP A 17 7.63 -2.76 5.83
N VAL A 18 8.26 -2.91 6.97
CA VAL A 18 8.45 -1.85 7.96
C VAL A 18 9.92 -1.62 8.21
N ALA A 19 10.34 -0.36 8.10
CA ALA A 19 11.67 0.09 8.51
C ALA A 19 11.61 0.74 9.90
N GLY A 20 12.60 0.48 10.72
CA GLY A 20 12.71 1.02 12.07
C GLY A 20 13.16 2.48 12.12
N ASP A 21 13.86 2.93 11.08
CA ASP A 21 14.40 4.29 10.96
C ASP A 21 14.57 4.71 9.49
N GLY A 22 14.94 5.97 9.27
CA GLY A 22 15.08 6.52 7.93
C GLY A 22 16.25 5.97 7.12
N GLU A 23 17.31 5.45 7.75
CA GLU A 23 18.44 4.83 7.04
C GLU A 23 18.06 3.45 6.50
N GLU A 24 17.40 2.65 7.33
CA GLU A 24 16.86 1.36 6.90
C GLU A 24 15.78 1.54 5.80
N GLY A 25 14.88 2.53 5.98
CA GLY A 25 13.87 2.87 4.98
C GLY A 25 14.47 3.24 3.63
N GLY A 26 15.55 4.02 3.63
CA GLY A 26 16.30 4.37 2.41
C GLY A 26 16.89 3.15 1.72
N ARG A 27 17.54 2.25 2.47
CA ARG A 27 18.08 1.01 1.91
C ARG A 27 17.00 0.13 1.27
N LEU A 28 15.89 -0.06 1.97
CA LEU A 28 14.78 -0.86 1.47
C LEU A 28 14.18 -0.26 0.20
N ALA A 29 14.03 1.06 0.15
CA ALA A 29 13.48 1.76 -1.01
C ALA A 29 14.35 1.63 -2.27
N HIS A 30 15.66 1.41 -2.13
CA HIS A 30 16.56 1.18 -3.25
C HIS A 30 16.60 -0.27 -3.72
N VAL A 31 16.45 -1.21 -2.78
CA VAL A 31 16.62 -2.64 -3.07
C VAL A 31 15.33 -3.28 -3.58
N ASN A 32 14.19 -2.76 -3.15
CA ASN A 32 12.88 -3.35 -3.47
C ASN A 32 12.01 -2.39 -4.29
N PRO A 33 11.27 -2.89 -5.29
CA PRO A 33 10.32 -2.10 -6.05
C PRO A 33 9.01 -1.96 -5.27
N TYR A 34 8.87 -0.87 -4.51
CA TYR A 34 7.63 -0.55 -3.83
C TYR A 34 6.68 0.27 -4.72
N ASP A 35 5.37 0.06 -4.55
CA ASP A 35 4.33 0.85 -5.23
C ASP A 35 4.09 2.19 -4.56
N VAL A 36 4.24 2.25 -3.23
CA VAL A 36 4.09 3.45 -2.40
C VAL A 36 5.02 3.35 -1.20
N LEU A 37 5.65 4.47 -0.85
CA LEU A 37 6.38 4.65 0.40
C LEU A 37 5.55 5.50 1.36
N ILE A 38 5.40 5.05 2.60
CA ILE A 38 4.77 5.82 3.68
C ILE A 38 5.86 6.23 4.65
N LEU A 39 6.14 7.52 4.74
CA LEU A 39 7.22 8.08 5.56
C LEU A 39 6.65 8.96 6.67
N ASP A 40 7.03 8.69 7.90
CA ASP A 40 6.80 9.64 8.99
C ASP A 40 7.83 10.77 8.92
N VAL A 41 7.41 12.02 9.08
CA VAL A 41 8.34 13.16 9.20
C VAL A 41 9.30 12.92 10.37
N GLN A 42 8.78 12.43 11.50
CA GLN A 42 9.55 12.16 12.72
C GLN A 42 10.11 10.73 12.73
N LEU A 43 11.10 10.46 11.91
CA LEU A 43 11.84 9.20 11.94
C LEU A 43 13.15 9.34 12.72
N PRO A 44 13.58 8.30 13.46
CA PRO A 44 14.92 8.28 14.05
C PRO A 44 16.03 8.32 13.00
N ARG A 45 17.20 8.81 13.37
CA ARG A 45 18.43 8.91 12.58
C ARG A 45 18.33 9.84 11.38
N LYS A 46 17.40 9.61 10.48
CA LYS A 46 17.15 10.45 9.30
C LYS A 46 15.65 10.76 9.24
N ASN A 47 15.27 12.03 9.26
CA ASN A 47 13.85 12.39 9.22
C ASN A 47 13.24 12.09 7.82
N GLY A 48 11.90 11.95 7.77
CA GLY A 48 11.21 11.56 6.55
C GLY A 48 11.36 12.56 5.41
N LEU A 49 11.48 13.86 5.69
CA LEU A 49 11.69 14.90 4.67
C LEU A 49 13.07 14.78 4.01
N GLN A 50 14.10 14.55 4.82
CA GLN A 50 15.46 14.32 4.33
C GLN A 50 15.52 13.05 3.47
N LEU A 51 14.87 11.98 3.92
CA LEU A 51 14.79 10.73 3.16
C LEU A 51 14.08 10.92 1.83
N ALA A 52 12.93 11.61 1.81
CA ALA A 52 12.21 11.89 0.57
C ALA A 52 13.07 12.69 -0.42
N ALA A 53 13.73 13.76 0.03
CA ALA A 53 14.61 14.56 -0.82
C ALA A 53 15.79 13.75 -1.38
N GLU A 54 16.38 12.85 -0.58
CA GLU A 54 17.45 11.96 -1.01
C GLU A 54 16.99 10.99 -2.09
N LEU A 55 15.87 10.30 -1.85
CA LEU A 55 15.27 9.39 -2.83
C LEU A 55 14.99 10.09 -4.17
N ARG A 56 14.51 11.34 -4.16
CA ARG A 56 14.27 12.10 -5.38
C ARG A 56 15.57 12.50 -6.10
N ARG A 57 16.61 12.86 -5.37
CA ARG A 57 17.94 13.12 -5.96
C ARG A 57 18.54 11.88 -6.62
N GLU A 58 18.23 10.72 -6.08
CA GLU A 58 18.67 9.40 -6.59
C GLU A 58 17.70 8.81 -7.64
N ALA A 59 16.78 9.63 -8.13
CA ALA A 59 15.81 9.29 -9.16
C ALA A 59 14.87 8.11 -8.81
N VAL A 60 14.64 7.86 -7.52
CA VAL A 60 13.60 6.91 -7.08
C VAL A 60 12.23 7.55 -7.34
N ALA A 61 11.49 7.01 -8.28
CA ALA A 61 10.20 7.53 -8.74
C ALA A 61 9.00 7.06 -7.91
N THR A 62 9.20 6.11 -6.98
CA THR A 62 8.12 5.55 -6.14
C THR A 62 7.36 6.67 -5.43
N PRO A 63 6.01 6.69 -5.53
CA PRO A 63 5.20 7.68 -4.83
C PRO A 63 5.41 7.66 -3.32
N ILE A 64 5.46 8.84 -2.72
CA ILE A 64 5.69 9.03 -1.28
C ILE A 64 4.48 9.70 -0.63
N LEU A 65 3.88 9.01 0.34
CA LEU A 65 2.91 9.56 1.29
C LEU A 65 3.63 9.95 2.57
N MET A 66 3.60 11.23 2.92
CA MET A 66 4.22 11.74 4.15
C MET A 66 3.21 11.80 5.30
N LEU A 67 3.54 11.23 6.44
CA LEU A 67 2.76 11.39 7.68
C LEU A 67 3.35 12.54 8.50
N THR A 68 2.54 13.52 8.85
CA THR A 68 2.98 14.73 9.57
C THR A 68 2.13 15.01 10.79
N ALA A 69 2.69 15.71 11.77
CA ALA A 69 1.92 16.22 12.91
C ALA A 69 1.11 17.46 12.52
N ARG A 70 -0.02 17.69 13.22
CA ARG A 70 -1.02 18.72 12.88
C ARG A 70 -0.51 20.17 12.99
N ASP A 71 0.59 20.39 13.70
CA ASP A 71 1.06 21.73 14.07
C ASP A 71 2.09 22.33 13.11
N SER A 72 2.37 21.65 11.99
CA SER A 72 3.41 22.05 11.07
C SER A 72 2.91 22.45 9.70
N THR A 73 2.21 23.58 9.61
CA THR A 73 1.97 24.25 8.31
C THR A 73 3.31 24.55 7.60
N GLU A 74 4.36 24.82 8.37
CA GLU A 74 5.71 24.97 7.84
C GLU A 74 6.30 23.65 7.31
N ASP A 75 6.00 22.52 7.94
CA ASP A 75 6.43 21.20 7.49
C ASP A 75 5.69 20.74 6.25
N VAL A 76 4.42 21.14 6.06
CA VAL A 76 3.67 20.86 4.83
C VAL A 76 4.28 21.62 3.64
N VAL A 77 4.65 22.89 3.82
CA VAL A 77 5.28 23.71 2.76
C VAL A 77 6.69 23.18 2.45
N ARG A 78 7.50 22.88 3.47
CA ARG A 78 8.82 22.25 3.30
C ARG A 78 8.72 20.86 2.69
N GLY A 79 7.66 20.17 2.98
CA GLY A 79 7.40 18.83 2.50
C GLY A 79 7.09 18.80 1.00
N LEU A 80 6.33 19.74 0.45
CA LEU A 80 6.09 19.86 -0.99
C LEU A 80 7.41 20.06 -1.76
N ASP A 81 8.35 20.80 -1.17
CA ASP A 81 9.70 20.98 -1.72
C ASP A 81 10.59 19.73 -1.52
N SER A 82 10.24 18.82 -0.58
CA SER A 82 11.03 17.61 -0.28
C SER A 82 10.81 16.46 -1.25
N GLY A 83 9.83 16.56 -2.15
CA GLY A 83 9.54 15.53 -3.15
C GLY A 83 8.51 14.48 -2.72
N ALA A 84 7.75 14.71 -1.66
CA ALA A 84 6.57 13.89 -1.34
C ALA A 84 5.43 14.18 -2.32
N ASP A 85 4.63 13.16 -2.62
CA ASP A 85 3.51 13.25 -3.57
C ASP A 85 2.18 13.55 -2.89
N ASP A 86 2.04 13.21 -1.61
CA ASP A 86 0.86 13.50 -0.80
C ASP A 86 1.20 13.53 0.69
N TYR A 87 0.32 14.13 1.50
CA TYR A 87 0.47 14.32 2.94
C TYR A 87 -0.77 13.82 3.68
N LEU A 88 -0.54 13.24 4.85
CA LEU A 88 -1.60 12.85 5.76
C LEU A 88 -1.26 13.32 7.18
N THR A 89 -2.13 14.15 7.74
CA THR A 89 -1.93 14.75 9.06
C THR A 89 -2.36 13.79 10.17
N LYS A 90 -1.51 13.59 11.17
CA LYS A 90 -1.85 12.84 12.39
C LYS A 90 -2.65 13.72 13.37
N PRO A 91 -3.67 13.18 14.06
CA PRO A 91 -4.26 11.85 13.90
C PRO A 91 -5.11 11.74 12.62
N PHE A 92 -5.11 10.58 11.97
CA PHE A 92 -5.86 10.31 10.74
C PHE A 92 -6.80 9.12 10.90
N ALA A 93 -7.86 9.10 10.10
CA ALA A 93 -8.69 7.91 9.94
C ALA A 93 -7.97 6.89 9.05
N PHE A 94 -8.04 5.60 9.40
CA PHE A 94 -7.36 4.56 8.63
C PHE A 94 -7.89 4.47 7.20
N GLU A 95 -9.19 4.70 7.01
CA GLU A 95 -9.83 4.74 5.69
C GLU A 95 -9.25 5.85 4.79
N GLU A 96 -8.88 6.99 5.37
CA GLU A 96 -8.21 8.07 4.63
C GLU A 96 -6.81 7.64 4.16
N LEU A 97 -6.04 6.98 5.05
CA LEU A 97 -4.73 6.42 4.68
C LEU A 97 -4.87 5.44 3.50
N VAL A 98 -5.80 4.50 3.58
CA VAL A 98 -6.05 3.51 2.53
C VAL A 98 -6.42 4.17 1.20
N ALA A 99 -7.31 5.17 1.23
CA ALA A 99 -7.73 5.90 0.03
C ALA A 99 -6.54 6.62 -0.64
N ARG A 100 -5.65 7.25 0.13
CA ARG A 100 -4.45 7.94 -0.37
C ARG A 100 -3.43 6.95 -0.94
N VAL A 101 -3.16 5.86 -0.23
CA VAL A 101 -2.27 4.78 -0.71
C VAL A 101 -2.76 4.23 -2.05
N ARG A 102 -4.05 3.97 -2.19
CA ARG A 102 -4.64 3.53 -3.47
C ARG A 102 -4.51 4.57 -4.58
N ALA A 103 -4.73 5.84 -4.26
CA ALA A 103 -4.60 6.93 -5.22
C ALA A 103 -3.15 7.09 -5.72
N LEU A 104 -2.18 6.98 -4.84
CA LEU A 104 -0.74 7.04 -5.17
C LEU A 104 -0.31 5.81 -5.97
N GLY A 105 -0.72 4.61 -5.58
CA GLY A 105 -0.40 3.38 -6.29
C GLY A 105 -0.90 3.38 -7.75
N ARG A 106 -2.01 4.04 -8.05
CA ARG A 106 -2.49 4.22 -9.44
C ARG A 106 -1.58 5.12 -10.27
N ARG A 107 -0.89 6.09 -9.67
CA ARG A 107 0.00 7.04 -10.35
C ARG A 107 1.36 6.43 -10.69
N SER A 108 1.77 5.41 -9.99
CA SER A 108 3.11 4.83 -10.15
C SER A 108 3.33 4.20 -11.53
N GLY A 109 2.27 3.93 -12.29
CA GLY A 109 2.38 3.31 -13.62
C GLY A 109 3.12 1.97 -13.61
N ALA A 110 3.54 1.52 -12.42
CA ALA A 110 4.15 0.23 -12.26
C ALA A 110 3.14 -0.84 -12.70
N PRO A 111 3.55 -1.79 -13.57
CA PRO A 111 2.75 -2.98 -13.74
C PRO A 111 2.56 -3.55 -12.34
N ALA A 112 1.31 -3.75 -11.94
CA ALA A 112 0.97 -4.26 -10.62
C ALA A 112 1.88 -5.45 -10.29
N VAL A 113 2.69 -5.30 -9.23
CA VAL A 113 3.42 -6.43 -8.66
C VAL A 113 2.37 -7.33 -8.01
N GLY A 114 1.92 -8.30 -8.77
CA GLY A 114 0.82 -9.18 -8.44
C GLY A 114 -0.15 -9.23 -9.62
N GLY A 115 0.23 -9.83 -10.73
CA GLY A 115 -0.45 -9.89 -12.01
C GLY A 115 -1.99 -9.87 -12.00
N SER A 116 -2.59 -9.53 -13.10
CA SER A 116 -4.03 -9.73 -13.27
C SER A 116 -4.33 -11.23 -13.25
N LEU A 117 -5.28 -11.63 -12.41
CA LEU A 117 -5.82 -12.98 -12.44
C LEU A 117 -7.03 -12.98 -13.37
N ARG A 118 -7.09 -13.96 -14.27
CA ARG A 118 -8.21 -14.14 -15.17
C ARG A 118 -8.76 -15.55 -15.06
N PHE A 119 -10.06 -15.65 -14.96
CA PHE A 119 -10.78 -16.91 -15.06
C PHE A 119 -12.12 -16.67 -15.73
N ALA A 120 -12.35 -17.33 -16.85
CA ALA A 120 -13.51 -17.12 -17.72
C ALA A 120 -13.67 -15.62 -18.09
N ASP A 121 -14.79 -15.00 -17.71
CA ASP A 121 -15.12 -13.58 -17.93
C ASP A 121 -14.78 -12.68 -16.75
N VAL A 122 -14.11 -13.22 -15.70
CA VAL A 122 -13.67 -12.48 -14.52
C VAL A 122 -12.21 -12.09 -14.67
N GLU A 123 -11.94 -10.81 -14.47
CA GLU A 123 -10.59 -10.24 -14.42
C GLU A 123 -10.39 -9.51 -13.08
N LEU A 124 -9.27 -9.81 -12.39
CA LEU A 124 -8.94 -9.23 -11.12
C LEU A 124 -7.56 -8.58 -11.20
N ASP A 125 -7.51 -7.27 -11.07
CA ASP A 125 -6.28 -6.47 -11.04
C ASP A 125 -5.89 -6.19 -9.58
N ARG A 126 -4.83 -6.86 -9.10
CA ARG A 126 -4.34 -6.71 -7.73
C ARG A 126 -3.74 -5.34 -7.46
N GLY A 127 -3.08 -4.76 -8.45
CA GLY A 127 -2.44 -3.45 -8.29
C GLY A 127 -3.44 -2.31 -8.21
N ARG A 128 -4.56 -2.43 -8.92
CA ARG A 128 -5.65 -1.45 -8.88
C ARG A 128 -6.72 -1.77 -7.86
N PHE A 129 -6.61 -2.92 -7.22
CA PHE A 129 -7.63 -3.44 -6.31
C PHE A 129 -9.03 -3.45 -6.95
N ARG A 130 -9.10 -3.91 -8.20
CA ARG A 130 -10.29 -3.87 -9.04
C ARG A 130 -10.61 -5.27 -9.55
N ALA A 131 -11.88 -5.64 -9.48
CA ALA A 131 -12.38 -6.87 -10.08
C ALA A 131 -13.52 -6.54 -11.03
N GLU A 132 -13.44 -7.10 -12.23
CA GLU A 132 -14.43 -6.91 -13.28
C GLU A 132 -14.95 -8.27 -13.77
N ARG A 133 -16.21 -8.31 -14.17
CA ARG A 133 -16.79 -9.41 -14.90
C ARG A 133 -17.39 -8.90 -16.20
N ALA A 134 -16.96 -9.46 -17.33
CA ALA A 134 -17.37 -9.01 -18.66
C ALA A 134 -17.27 -7.46 -18.82
N GLY A 135 -16.19 -6.85 -18.31
CA GLY A 135 -15.95 -5.41 -18.35
C GLY A 135 -16.77 -4.55 -17.37
N ARG A 136 -17.55 -5.16 -16.49
CA ARG A 136 -18.30 -4.45 -15.45
C ARG A 136 -17.60 -4.60 -14.10
N ASP A 137 -17.34 -3.47 -13.44
CA ASP A 137 -16.78 -3.44 -12.09
C ASP A 137 -17.72 -4.15 -11.11
N LEU A 138 -17.17 -5.05 -10.31
CA LEU A 138 -17.91 -5.84 -9.32
C LEU A 138 -18.13 -5.09 -8.00
N GLY A 139 -17.45 -3.95 -7.76
CA GLY A 139 -17.60 -3.14 -6.56
C GLY A 139 -17.33 -3.91 -5.26
N LEU A 140 -16.36 -4.82 -5.27
CA LEU A 140 -16.09 -5.69 -4.14
C LEU A 140 -15.50 -4.92 -2.95
N THR A 141 -15.93 -5.31 -1.74
CA THR A 141 -15.24 -4.92 -0.52
C THR A 141 -13.83 -5.53 -0.48
N PRO A 142 -12.89 -4.99 0.32
CA PRO A 142 -11.55 -5.55 0.44
C PRO A 142 -11.51 -7.02 0.80
N ARG A 143 -12.46 -7.48 1.63
CA ARG A 143 -12.56 -8.87 2.04
C ARG A 143 -13.06 -9.78 0.92
N GLU A 144 -14.08 -9.34 0.19
CA GLU A 144 -14.60 -10.05 -0.99
C GLU A 144 -13.55 -10.11 -2.10
N PHE A 145 -12.80 -9.04 -2.29
CA PHE A 145 -11.70 -9.02 -3.24
C PHE A 145 -10.61 -10.05 -2.88
N ARG A 146 -10.18 -10.12 -1.60
CA ARG A 146 -9.22 -11.12 -1.14
C ARG A 146 -9.74 -12.55 -1.32
N LEU A 147 -11.01 -12.77 -1.01
CA LEU A 147 -11.66 -14.07 -1.21
C LEU A 147 -11.62 -14.46 -2.69
N LEU A 148 -12.04 -13.56 -3.59
CA LEU A 148 -12.04 -13.82 -5.02
C LEU A 148 -10.61 -14.06 -5.53
N ALA A 149 -9.64 -13.27 -5.13
CA ALA A 149 -8.23 -13.46 -5.49
C ALA A 149 -7.73 -14.84 -5.06
N TYR A 150 -8.01 -15.23 -3.82
CA TYR A 150 -7.59 -16.51 -3.27
C TYR A 150 -8.20 -17.70 -4.05
N LEU A 151 -9.48 -17.61 -4.42
CA LEU A 151 -10.17 -18.64 -5.20
C LEU A 151 -9.64 -18.70 -6.65
N LEU A 152 -9.39 -17.56 -7.29
CA LEU A 152 -8.87 -17.50 -8.66
C LEU A 152 -7.47 -18.10 -8.77
N GLU A 153 -6.61 -17.87 -7.78
CA GLU A 153 -5.27 -18.50 -7.73
C GLU A 153 -5.33 -20.03 -7.63
N ARG A 154 -6.45 -20.54 -7.18
CA ARG A 154 -6.66 -21.97 -6.90
C ARG A 154 -7.84 -22.53 -7.69
N SER A 155 -8.09 -21.97 -8.86
CA SER A 155 -9.24 -22.32 -9.71
C SER A 155 -9.32 -23.80 -10.10
N GLU A 156 -8.18 -24.51 -10.04
CA GLU A 156 -8.09 -25.93 -10.39
C GLU A 156 -8.21 -26.90 -9.21
N ARG A 157 -8.44 -26.38 -7.99
CA ARG A 157 -8.57 -27.23 -6.79
C ARG A 157 -9.72 -26.81 -5.88
N VAL A 158 -10.23 -27.78 -5.14
CA VAL A 158 -11.22 -27.51 -4.09
C VAL A 158 -10.53 -26.83 -2.91
N VAL A 159 -11.10 -25.72 -2.47
CA VAL A 159 -10.65 -24.96 -1.30
C VAL A 159 -11.61 -25.23 -0.15
N SER A 160 -11.11 -25.67 1.00
CA SER A 160 -11.94 -25.97 2.16
C SER A 160 -12.40 -24.69 2.89
N ARG A 161 -13.50 -24.79 3.63
CA ARG A 161 -13.97 -23.70 4.49
C ARG A 161 -12.93 -23.30 5.53
N THR A 162 -12.26 -24.25 6.14
CA THR A 162 -11.21 -24.01 7.14
C THR A 162 -10.05 -23.21 6.53
N GLU A 163 -9.59 -23.63 5.36
CA GLU A 163 -8.54 -22.92 4.61
C GLU A 163 -8.92 -21.47 4.29
N LEU A 164 -10.17 -21.23 3.88
CA LEU A 164 -10.66 -19.88 3.63
C LEU A 164 -10.66 -19.02 4.90
N LEU A 165 -11.15 -19.57 6.01
CA LEU A 165 -11.18 -18.86 7.29
C LEU A 165 -9.78 -18.48 7.78
N GLU A 166 -8.81 -19.36 7.65
CA GLU A 166 -7.42 -19.10 8.02
C GLU A 166 -6.73 -18.08 7.10
N LYS A 167 -6.94 -18.18 5.79
CA LYS A 167 -6.16 -17.43 4.79
C LYS A 167 -6.80 -16.11 4.36
N VAL A 168 -8.12 -16.00 4.46
CA VAL A 168 -8.86 -14.80 4.04
C VAL A 168 -9.36 -14.00 5.23
N TRP A 169 -9.75 -14.66 6.33
CA TRP A 169 -10.28 -14.03 7.55
C TRP A 169 -9.29 -13.95 8.70
N ASP A 170 -8.11 -14.55 8.57
CA ASP A 170 -7.07 -14.56 9.62
C ASP A 170 -7.59 -15.15 10.96
N MET A 171 -8.54 -16.05 10.88
CA MET A 171 -9.14 -16.75 12.02
C MET A 171 -8.46 -18.10 12.19
N SER A 172 -7.45 -18.15 13.07
CA SER A 172 -6.90 -19.43 13.55
C SER A 172 -7.88 -20.08 14.52
N PHE A 173 -8.33 -21.26 14.20
CA PHE A 173 -9.08 -22.12 15.12
C PHE A 173 -8.17 -23.12 15.81
#